data_34afaa375ccb58d789f2b8781f8858aa
#
_entry.id   34afaa375ccb58d789f2b8781f8858aa
#
_cell.length_a   1.000
_cell.length_b   1.000
_cell.length_c   1.000
_cell.angle_alpha   90.00
_cell.angle_beta   90.00
_cell.angle_gamma   90.00
#
_symmetry.space_group_name_H-M   'P 1'
#
loop_
_entity.id
_entity.type
_entity.pdbx_description
1 polymer ?
#
loop_
_entity_poly.entity_id
_entity_poly.type
_entity_poly.pdbx_seq_one_letter_code
_entity_poly.pdbx_strand_id
1 'polypeptide(L)'
;GLTMLGAHESEVSSFSYADLAGAIRQFGTKVLQDLHELFRRMLLNILVTNDDDHLRNHGFLFDGEGWRLSPLYDVVPKPQLGLERRLVLGVGPEGRAATIENALAGAAVFDLSHDDANAIAEDMRRIVATRWEHLFTEAGISAADRKRFATCFRLAAPAS
;
A
#
# COMPACT_ATOMS: atom_id res chain seq x y z
N GLY A 1 -12.57 2.63 -5.43
CA GLY A 1 -11.68 2.70 -6.62
C GLY A 1 -12.38 2.32 -7.91
N LEU A 2 -13.03 1.15 -7.95
CA LEU A 2 -13.70 0.66 -9.19
C LEU A 2 -14.64 1.69 -9.82
N THR A 3 -15.58 2.21 -9.04
CA THR A 3 -16.58 3.19 -9.54
C THR A 3 -15.91 4.49 -10.01
N MET A 4 -14.87 4.96 -9.33
CA MET A 4 -14.16 6.21 -9.69
C MET A 4 -13.39 6.07 -11.01
N LEU A 5 -12.91 4.88 -11.32
CA LEU A 5 -12.18 4.58 -12.55
C LEU A 5 -13.07 4.05 -13.68
N GLY A 6 -14.39 3.86 -13.42
CA GLY A 6 -15.31 3.26 -14.40
C GLY A 6 -14.93 1.81 -14.76
N ALA A 7 -14.19 1.13 -13.90
CA ALA A 7 -13.62 -0.19 -14.16
C ALA A 7 -14.64 -1.31 -13.88
N HIS A 8 -14.57 -2.38 -14.69
CA HIS A 8 -15.27 -3.63 -14.44
C HIS A 8 -14.40 -4.61 -13.63
N GLU A 9 -15.03 -5.50 -12.87
CA GLU A 9 -14.31 -6.49 -12.03
C GLU A 9 -13.33 -7.38 -12.82
N SER A 10 -13.61 -7.65 -14.09
CA SER A 10 -12.74 -8.43 -14.97
C SER A 10 -11.44 -7.72 -15.37
N GLU A 11 -11.34 -6.41 -15.15
CA GLU A 11 -10.21 -5.57 -15.56
C GLU A 11 -9.29 -5.18 -14.39
N VAL A 12 -9.58 -5.65 -13.18
CA VAL A 12 -8.89 -5.24 -11.93
C VAL A 12 -7.37 -5.39 -12.01
N SER A 13 -6.90 -6.37 -12.78
CA SER A 13 -5.47 -6.63 -12.94
C SER A 13 -4.74 -5.69 -13.91
N SER A 14 -5.44 -4.83 -14.63
CA SER A 14 -4.85 -3.84 -15.55
C SER A 14 -4.59 -2.48 -14.91
N PHE A 15 -5.06 -2.27 -13.68
CA PHE A 15 -4.93 -0.99 -12.97
C PHE A 15 -3.69 -0.92 -12.09
N SER A 16 -3.34 0.30 -11.75
CA SER A 16 -2.17 0.66 -10.95
C SER A 16 -2.51 1.71 -9.89
N TYR A 17 -1.60 1.93 -8.97
CA TYR A 17 -1.66 3.06 -8.04
C TYR A 17 -1.61 4.41 -8.76
N ALA A 18 -1.00 4.47 -9.97
CA ALA A 18 -1.01 5.67 -10.79
C ALA A 18 -2.42 6.03 -11.29
N ASP A 19 -3.26 5.03 -11.61
CA ASP A 19 -4.66 5.27 -12.00
C ASP A 19 -5.47 5.82 -10.83
N LEU A 20 -5.27 5.30 -9.62
CA LEU A 20 -5.88 5.84 -8.40
C LEU A 20 -5.41 7.27 -8.12
N ALA A 21 -4.12 7.57 -8.30
CA ALA A 21 -3.59 8.92 -8.18
C ALA A 21 -4.23 9.88 -9.21
N GLY A 22 -4.46 9.41 -10.44
CA GLY A 22 -5.21 10.13 -11.48
C GLY A 22 -6.63 10.48 -11.03
N ALA A 23 -7.36 9.51 -10.45
CA ALA A 23 -8.69 9.73 -9.91
C ALA A 23 -8.70 10.74 -8.74
N ILE A 24 -7.71 10.69 -7.85
CA ILE A 24 -7.54 11.68 -6.77
C ILE A 24 -7.35 13.08 -7.35
N ARG A 25 -6.51 13.24 -8.39
CA ARG A 25 -6.30 14.55 -9.04
C ARG A 25 -7.56 15.08 -9.71
N GLN A 26 -8.36 14.20 -10.29
CA GLN A 26 -9.57 14.59 -11.03
C GLN A 26 -10.72 14.95 -10.11
N PHE A 27 -10.91 14.24 -9.00
CA PHE A 27 -12.12 14.30 -8.18
C PHE A 27 -11.88 14.71 -6.73
N GLY A 28 -10.62 14.77 -6.30
CA GLY A 28 -10.25 14.99 -4.90
C GLY A 28 -10.29 16.45 -4.47
N THR A 29 -10.66 16.69 -3.21
CA THR A 29 -10.66 18.02 -2.57
C THR A 29 -9.34 18.35 -1.86
N LYS A 30 -8.61 17.34 -1.40
CA LYS A 30 -7.29 17.50 -0.75
C LYS A 30 -6.24 16.65 -1.45
N VAL A 31 -6.01 16.98 -2.72
CA VAL A 31 -5.24 16.16 -3.67
C VAL A 31 -3.89 15.74 -3.10
N LEU A 32 -3.05 16.68 -2.67
CA LEU A 32 -1.70 16.38 -2.19
C LEU A 32 -1.71 15.46 -0.96
N GLN A 33 -2.63 15.71 -0.02
CA GLN A 33 -2.76 14.88 1.18
C GLN A 33 -3.14 13.44 0.84
N ASP A 34 -4.10 13.26 -0.08
CA ASP A 34 -4.60 11.95 -0.48
C ASP A 34 -3.60 11.19 -1.36
N LEU A 35 -2.81 11.90 -2.19
CA LEU A 35 -1.71 11.29 -2.94
C LEU A 35 -0.62 10.74 -2.01
N HIS A 36 -0.20 11.51 -1.01
CA HIS A 36 0.79 11.05 -0.02
C HIS A 36 0.25 9.91 0.84
N GLU A 37 -1.03 9.94 1.18
CA GLU A 37 -1.70 8.83 1.88
C GLU A 37 -1.75 7.58 1.00
N LEU A 38 -2.08 7.70 -0.29
CA LEU A 38 -2.10 6.59 -1.23
C LEU A 38 -0.72 5.94 -1.37
N PHE A 39 0.35 6.75 -1.43
CA PHE A 39 1.73 6.25 -1.43
C PHE A 39 2.06 5.45 -0.17
N ARG A 40 1.65 5.95 1.02
CA ARG A 40 1.83 5.21 2.29
C ARG A 40 1.07 3.88 2.30
N ARG A 41 -0.14 3.83 1.75
CA ARG A 41 -0.92 2.59 1.63
C ARG A 41 -0.24 1.56 0.75
N MET A 42 0.28 1.98 -0.39
CA MET A 42 1.07 1.13 -1.28
C MET A 42 2.28 0.56 -0.54
N LEU A 43 3.05 1.39 0.15
CA LEU A 43 4.18 0.94 0.97
C LEU A 43 3.75 -0.02 2.08
N LEU A 44 2.64 0.25 2.77
CA LEU A 44 2.14 -0.65 3.81
C LEU A 44 1.83 -2.03 3.23
N ASN A 45 1.10 -2.11 2.10
CA ASN A 45 0.78 -3.38 1.46
C ASN A 45 2.04 -4.17 1.06
N ILE A 46 3.08 -3.47 0.60
CA ILE A 46 4.40 -4.07 0.33
C ILE A 46 5.03 -4.60 1.63
N LEU A 47 5.09 -3.77 2.67
CA LEU A 47 5.80 -4.07 3.92
C LEU A 47 5.15 -5.19 4.73
N VAL A 48 3.82 -5.34 4.66
CA VAL A 48 3.08 -6.40 5.37
C VAL A 48 2.74 -7.61 4.48
N THR A 49 3.17 -7.59 3.23
CA THR A 49 2.88 -8.66 2.25
C THR A 49 1.37 -8.87 2.06
N ASN A 50 0.61 -7.78 1.88
CA ASN A 50 -0.78 -7.85 1.45
C ASN A 50 -0.84 -7.94 -0.07
N ASP A 51 -0.92 -9.15 -0.63
CA ASP A 51 -0.92 -9.41 -2.07
C ASP A 51 -2.32 -9.34 -2.72
N ASP A 52 -3.37 -9.10 -1.92
CA ASP A 52 -4.76 -8.99 -2.37
C ASP A 52 -5.24 -7.54 -2.44
N ASP A 53 -4.32 -6.61 -2.62
CA ASP A 53 -4.60 -5.19 -2.72
C ASP A 53 -5.17 -4.84 -4.11
N HIS A 54 -6.49 -4.83 -4.21
CA HIS A 54 -7.22 -4.55 -5.44
C HIS A 54 -8.06 -3.25 -5.33
N LEU A 55 -8.62 -2.76 -6.44
CA LEU A 55 -9.35 -1.48 -6.50
C LEU A 55 -10.51 -1.35 -5.48
N ARG A 56 -11.12 -2.46 -5.06
CA ARG A 56 -12.20 -2.42 -4.06
C ARG A 56 -11.72 -2.06 -2.66
N ASN A 57 -10.42 -2.24 -2.37
CA ASN A 57 -9.80 -1.90 -1.10
C ASN A 57 -9.45 -0.40 -0.99
N HIS A 58 -9.73 0.37 -2.06
CA HIS A 58 -9.52 1.81 -2.11
C HIS A 58 -10.86 2.54 -2.25
N GLY A 59 -11.50 2.82 -1.11
CA GLY A 59 -12.75 3.56 -1.05
C GLY A 59 -12.55 5.08 -1.15
N PHE A 60 -13.61 5.77 -1.60
CA PHE A 60 -13.68 7.22 -1.58
C PHE A 60 -14.96 7.65 -0.87
N LEU A 61 -14.89 8.69 -0.08
CA LEU A 61 -16.01 9.31 0.64
C LEU A 61 -16.21 10.73 0.13
N PHE A 62 -17.46 11.10 -0.11
CA PHE A 62 -17.83 12.47 -0.46
C PHE A 62 -17.87 13.33 0.80
N ASP A 63 -17.13 14.43 0.83
CA ASP A 63 -17.01 15.32 2.01
C ASP A 63 -17.92 16.57 1.94
N GLY A 64 -18.75 16.66 0.90
CA GLY A 64 -19.65 17.79 0.64
C GLY A 64 -19.15 18.71 -0.47
N GLU A 65 -17.85 18.71 -0.79
CA GLU A 65 -17.23 19.49 -1.85
C GLU A 65 -16.66 18.60 -2.97
N GLY A 66 -16.22 17.40 -2.61
CA GLY A 66 -15.69 16.43 -3.55
C GLY A 66 -15.32 15.13 -2.86
N TRP A 67 -14.33 14.42 -3.37
CA TRP A 67 -13.99 13.07 -2.89
C TRP A 67 -12.69 13.06 -2.11
N ARG A 68 -12.62 12.21 -1.10
CA ARG A 68 -11.46 11.95 -0.27
C ARG A 68 -11.22 10.45 -0.17
N LEU A 69 -9.99 10.02 -0.03
CA LEU A 69 -9.72 8.63 0.34
C LEU A 69 -10.45 8.27 1.65
N SER A 70 -11.15 7.13 1.66
CA SER A 70 -11.74 6.58 2.89
C SER A 70 -10.65 6.20 3.88
N PRO A 71 -10.95 5.95 5.16
CA PRO A 71 -10.04 5.20 6.03
C PRO A 71 -9.57 3.89 5.37
N LEU A 72 -8.34 3.47 5.68
CA LEU A 72 -7.78 2.21 5.19
C LEU A 72 -8.56 1.01 5.76
N TYR A 73 -8.80 0.00 4.96
CA TYR A 73 -9.46 -1.25 5.34
C TYR A 73 -8.94 -2.43 4.51
N ASP A 74 -9.23 -3.63 4.96
CA ASP A 74 -8.95 -4.90 4.26
C ASP A 74 -7.46 -5.12 3.97
N VAL A 75 -6.60 -4.78 4.93
CA VAL A 75 -5.16 -5.05 4.87
C VAL A 75 -4.88 -6.35 5.61
N VAL A 76 -4.55 -7.40 4.86
CA VAL A 76 -4.35 -8.74 5.42
C VAL A 76 -2.94 -9.24 5.12
N PRO A 77 -2.05 -9.34 6.13
CA PRO A 77 -0.74 -9.94 5.95
C PRO A 77 -0.86 -11.41 5.52
N LYS A 78 -0.24 -11.78 4.39
CA LYS A 78 -0.24 -13.15 3.89
C LYS A 78 1.18 -13.75 3.96
N PRO A 79 1.41 -14.80 4.78
CA PRO A 79 2.69 -15.47 4.83
C PRO A 79 3.06 -16.06 3.47
N GLN A 80 4.18 -15.62 2.90
CA GLN A 80 4.71 -16.14 1.63
C GLN A 80 6.13 -16.66 1.83
N LEU A 81 6.43 -17.79 1.19
CA LEU A 81 7.76 -18.40 1.21
C LEU A 81 8.61 -17.98 0.01
N GLY A 82 7.98 -17.50 -1.07
CA GLY A 82 8.66 -17.05 -2.28
C GLY A 82 9.45 -15.76 -2.09
N LEU A 83 10.50 -15.58 -2.89
CA LEU A 83 11.30 -14.35 -2.91
C LEU A 83 10.62 -13.26 -3.74
N GLU A 84 9.95 -13.62 -4.82
CA GLU A 84 9.21 -12.68 -5.65
C GLU A 84 7.84 -12.38 -5.02
N ARG A 85 7.56 -11.09 -4.85
CA ARG A 85 6.29 -10.58 -4.35
C ARG A 85 5.68 -9.65 -5.37
N ARG A 86 4.36 -9.74 -5.52
CA ARG A 86 3.60 -8.91 -6.45
C ARG A 86 2.31 -8.44 -5.79
N LEU A 87 1.94 -7.19 -5.99
CA LEU A 87 0.61 -6.71 -5.66
C LEU A 87 -0.37 -6.99 -6.82
N VAL A 88 -1.66 -6.85 -6.57
CA VAL A 88 -2.69 -6.88 -7.62
C VAL A 88 -2.59 -5.62 -8.47
N LEU A 89 -2.39 -4.46 -7.86
CA LEU A 89 -2.20 -3.19 -8.56
C LEU A 89 -0.74 -2.99 -9.00
N GLY A 90 -0.55 -2.29 -10.12
CA GLY A 90 0.77 -1.83 -10.54
C GLY A 90 1.36 -0.85 -9.52
N VAL A 91 2.61 -1.07 -9.13
CA VAL A 91 3.34 -0.31 -8.09
C VAL A 91 4.12 0.85 -8.70
N GLY A 92 4.92 0.59 -9.71
CA GLY A 92 5.81 1.56 -10.33
C GLY A 92 6.28 1.11 -11.72
N PRO A 93 7.43 1.60 -12.22
CA PRO A 93 7.94 1.26 -13.56
C PRO A 93 8.17 -0.24 -13.79
N GLU A 94 8.46 -1.01 -12.73
CA GLU A 94 8.60 -2.47 -12.78
C GLU A 94 7.23 -3.19 -12.63
N GLY A 95 6.15 -2.52 -12.95
CA GLY A 95 4.80 -3.04 -12.89
C GLY A 95 4.38 -3.41 -11.47
N ARG A 96 4.02 -4.68 -11.24
CA ARG A 96 3.44 -5.18 -9.99
C ARG A 96 4.47 -5.67 -8.98
N ALA A 97 5.76 -5.55 -9.26
CA ALA A 97 6.82 -5.96 -8.33
C ALA A 97 6.65 -5.21 -7.00
N ALA A 98 6.38 -5.96 -5.92
CA ALA A 98 6.11 -5.41 -4.60
C ALA A 98 7.43 -5.18 -3.85
N THR A 99 8.23 -4.22 -4.36
CA THR A 99 9.50 -3.80 -3.79
C THR A 99 9.47 -2.31 -3.43
N ILE A 100 10.26 -1.92 -2.45
CA ILE A 100 10.40 -0.50 -2.07
C ILE A 100 11.04 0.29 -3.20
N GLU A 101 12.03 -0.29 -3.88
CA GLU A 101 12.73 0.32 -5.00
C GLU A 101 11.77 0.68 -6.14
N ASN A 102 10.85 -0.25 -6.48
CA ASN A 102 9.83 -0.01 -7.50
C ASN A 102 8.84 1.09 -7.09
N ALA A 103 8.46 1.14 -5.81
CA ALA A 103 7.59 2.19 -5.27
C ALA A 103 8.30 3.56 -5.31
N LEU A 104 9.57 3.64 -4.91
CA LEU A 104 10.37 4.86 -4.95
C LEU A 104 10.57 5.37 -6.38
N ALA A 105 10.81 4.47 -7.34
CA ALA A 105 10.92 4.83 -8.75
C ALA A 105 9.63 5.47 -9.32
N GLY A 106 8.46 5.15 -8.73
CA GLY A 106 7.17 5.71 -9.07
C GLY A 106 6.76 6.95 -8.26
N ALA A 107 7.58 7.45 -7.34
CA ALA A 107 7.22 8.48 -6.34
C ALA A 107 6.66 9.78 -6.94
N ALA A 108 7.15 10.21 -8.11
CA ALA A 108 6.69 11.41 -8.79
C ALA A 108 5.20 11.38 -9.14
N VAL A 109 4.61 10.20 -9.31
CA VAL A 109 3.16 10.02 -9.54
C VAL A 109 2.34 10.53 -8.35
N PHE A 110 2.92 10.57 -7.15
CA PHE A 110 2.28 10.99 -5.91
C PHE A 110 2.72 12.40 -5.48
N ASP A 111 3.32 13.18 -6.39
CA ASP A 111 3.89 14.51 -6.11
C ASP A 111 4.95 14.50 -4.98
N LEU A 112 5.70 13.40 -4.89
CA LEU A 112 6.81 13.25 -3.95
C LEU A 112 8.16 13.35 -4.69
N SER A 113 9.11 14.07 -4.09
CA SER A 113 10.51 13.93 -4.47
C SER A 113 11.02 12.53 -4.08
N HIS A 114 12.11 12.09 -4.70
CA HIS A 114 12.74 10.82 -4.32
C HIS A 114 13.17 10.80 -2.85
N ASP A 115 13.70 11.90 -2.34
CA ASP A 115 14.18 12.02 -0.95
C ASP A 115 13.01 11.97 0.05
N ASP A 116 11.89 12.67 -0.23
CA ASP A 116 10.69 12.62 0.61
C ASP A 116 10.07 11.22 0.61
N ALA A 117 9.98 10.59 -0.56
CA ALA A 117 9.46 9.23 -0.69
C ALA A 117 10.34 8.22 0.07
N ASN A 118 11.65 8.36 -0.01
CA ASN A 118 12.59 7.52 0.74
C ASN A 118 12.46 7.74 2.26
N ALA A 119 12.34 8.98 2.71
CA ALA A 119 12.12 9.28 4.13
C ALA A 119 10.82 8.64 4.65
N ILE A 120 9.73 8.70 3.87
CA ILE A 120 8.46 8.04 4.18
C ILE A 120 8.65 6.51 4.25
N ALA A 121 9.35 5.92 3.28
CA ALA A 121 9.56 4.48 3.23
C ALA A 121 10.37 3.97 4.44
N GLU A 122 11.43 4.66 4.81
CA GLU A 122 12.26 4.30 5.98
C GLU A 122 11.50 4.46 7.30
N ASP A 123 10.71 5.53 7.46
CA ASP A 123 9.88 5.69 8.64
C ASP A 123 8.82 4.58 8.75
N MET A 124 8.15 4.23 7.66
CA MET A 124 7.18 3.15 7.65
C MET A 124 7.82 1.79 7.90
N ARG A 125 9.00 1.50 7.33
CA ARG A 125 9.77 0.28 7.64
C ARG A 125 10.03 0.17 9.12
N ARG A 126 10.54 1.23 9.74
CA ARG A 126 10.84 1.29 11.17
C ARG A 126 9.58 1.07 12.01
N ILE A 127 8.46 1.72 11.68
CA ILE A 127 7.19 1.57 12.40
C ILE A 127 6.69 0.12 12.30
N VAL A 128 6.65 -0.45 11.10
CA VAL A 128 6.19 -1.83 10.91
C VAL A 128 7.09 -2.81 11.64
N ALA A 129 8.42 -2.70 11.48
CA ALA A 129 9.38 -3.58 12.13
C ALA A 129 9.25 -3.62 13.66
N THR A 130 9.02 -2.45 14.27
CA THR A 130 8.99 -2.32 15.74
C THR A 130 7.62 -2.61 16.35
N ARG A 131 6.53 -2.55 15.58
CA ARG A 131 5.19 -2.60 16.14
C ARG A 131 4.37 -3.85 15.84
N TRP A 132 4.64 -4.54 14.74
CA TRP A 132 3.78 -5.65 14.29
C TRP A 132 3.66 -6.77 15.36
N GLU A 133 4.75 -7.18 15.99
CA GLU A 133 4.74 -8.27 16.96
C GLU A 133 3.97 -7.91 18.24
N HIS A 134 4.13 -6.69 18.71
CA HIS A 134 3.40 -6.15 19.84
C HIS A 134 1.89 -6.10 19.56
N LEU A 135 1.49 -5.53 18.42
CA LEU A 135 0.09 -5.45 18.00
C LEU A 135 -0.56 -6.84 17.87
N PHE A 136 0.17 -7.81 17.31
CA PHE A 136 -0.32 -9.19 17.22
C PHE A 136 -0.47 -9.84 18.61
N THR A 137 0.42 -9.51 19.54
CA THR A 137 0.33 -9.98 20.93
C THR A 137 -0.88 -9.38 21.63
N GLU A 138 -1.11 -8.08 21.51
CA GLU A 138 -2.29 -7.41 22.06
C GLU A 138 -3.60 -7.94 21.47
N ALA A 139 -3.59 -8.28 20.18
CA ALA A 139 -4.72 -8.92 19.50
C ALA A 139 -4.93 -10.41 19.88
N GLY A 140 -4.13 -10.96 20.79
CA GLY A 140 -4.27 -12.34 21.26
C GLY A 140 -3.74 -13.41 20.28
N ILE A 141 -2.96 -13.02 19.25
CA ILE A 141 -2.38 -13.98 18.31
C ILE A 141 -1.33 -14.85 19.00
N SER A 142 -1.43 -16.17 18.85
CA SER A 142 -0.53 -17.12 19.51
C SER A 142 0.94 -16.93 19.09
N ALA A 143 1.89 -17.31 19.96
CA ALA A 143 3.32 -17.25 19.63
C ALA A 143 3.67 -18.08 18.38
N ALA A 144 3.00 -19.23 18.19
CA ALA A 144 3.18 -20.08 17.02
C ALA A 144 2.73 -19.38 15.73
N ASP A 145 1.57 -18.71 15.77
CA ASP A 145 1.05 -17.94 14.63
C ASP A 145 1.91 -16.71 14.37
N ARG A 146 2.35 -15.98 15.40
CA ARG A 146 3.27 -14.83 15.22
C ARG A 146 4.55 -15.26 14.50
N LYS A 147 5.13 -16.40 14.87
CA LYS A 147 6.30 -16.96 14.17
C LYS A 147 6.01 -17.24 12.69
N ARG A 148 4.81 -17.75 12.38
CA ARG A 148 4.35 -17.98 11.01
C ARG A 148 4.20 -16.67 10.25
N PHE A 149 3.60 -15.65 10.86
CA PHE A 149 3.38 -14.33 10.26
C PHE A 149 4.66 -13.50 10.14
N ALA A 150 5.73 -13.79 10.88
CA ALA A 150 7.00 -13.03 10.78
C ALA A 150 7.54 -12.93 9.35
N THR A 151 7.22 -13.91 8.49
CA THR A 151 7.60 -13.88 7.07
C THR A 151 6.95 -12.75 6.28
N CYS A 152 5.77 -12.24 6.72
CA CYS A 152 5.08 -11.13 6.09
C CYS A 152 5.84 -9.81 6.22
N PHE A 153 6.64 -9.66 7.27
CA PHE A 153 7.28 -8.41 7.67
C PHE A 153 8.78 -8.35 7.32
N ARG A 154 9.27 -9.26 6.47
CA ARG A 154 10.70 -9.33 6.10
C ARG A 154 11.22 -8.06 5.45
N LEU A 155 10.40 -7.40 4.63
CA LEU A 155 10.78 -6.14 3.97
C LEU A 155 10.84 -4.95 4.93
N ALA A 156 10.19 -5.06 6.09
CA ALA A 156 10.29 -4.07 7.15
C ALA A 156 11.54 -4.27 8.04
N ALA A 157 12.11 -5.48 8.08
CA ALA A 157 13.32 -5.73 8.85
C ALA A 157 14.50 -4.87 8.34
N PRO A 158 15.39 -4.40 9.23
CA PRO A 158 16.60 -3.70 8.81
C PRO A 158 17.42 -4.61 7.88
N ALA A 159 18.06 -4.01 6.87
CA ALA A 159 19.01 -4.72 6.02
C ALA A 159 20.14 -5.24 6.92
N SER A 160 20.43 -6.53 6.80
CA SER A 160 21.50 -7.21 7.55
C SER A 160 22.86 -6.78 7.03
#